data_662b613cd4bcbc244aee5c7d9da7c925
#
_entry.id   662b613cd4bcbc244aee5c7d9da7c925
#
_cell.length_a   1.000
_cell.length_b   1.000
_cell.length_c   1.000
_cell.angle_alpha   90.00
_cell.angle_beta   90.00
_cell.angle_gamma   90.00
#
_symmetry.space_group_name_H-M   'P 1'
#
loop_
_entity.id
_entity.type
_entity.pdbx_description
1 polymer ?
#
loop_
_entity_poly.entity_id
_entity_poly.type
_entity_poly.pdbx_seq_one_letter_code
_entity_poly.pdbx_strand_id
1 'polypeptide(L)'
;MSATYFPAAGKEPRPGSQADESDAGPPPPPPVGQPQPHVSLEEGASATERFIAEHVVPQHQQLRRWSSTLAHEKLLQRAAQRKRITIKKITDSNQLFFLSGVVVGGMDGVITSLVSHQARRVSRSKAATKRYLAAAEVPTPKGRALSPTNYSRAVKYMRLLGKPVTVKPSSGRTAKGITINVTGESQLRAAWQEAMAARPVTLESRYLILMEQYVPGLDVRAYVVGSRVVGAVARLPFYVVGDGITSVGQLADDEIARRSPNEYLKPRQPEVTDAFLEPMGLTRLSVLPEGRLQFLTPVADTARGGGIAVDVLDLLGEELEDLAVDGLWAIPGLGAAAVDLVVPQLGTAEGAVVLEVSAYANIMQFHYPSYGEPRKVNDAVLEEVLERASR
;
A
#
# COMPACT_ATOMS: atom_id res chain seq x y z
N MET A 1 -43.24 -5.78 -34.47
CA MET A 1 -44.15 -5.65 -33.31
C MET A 1 -43.31 -5.25 -32.12
N SER A 2 -43.51 -4.03 -31.68
CA SER A 2 -42.79 -3.34 -30.65
C SER A 2 -43.32 -3.72 -29.25
N ALA A 3 -42.46 -4.01 -28.31
CA ALA A 3 -42.85 -4.06 -26.91
C ALA A 3 -41.83 -3.26 -26.07
N THR A 4 -42.21 -2.00 -25.89
CA THR A 4 -41.66 -1.09 -24.90
C THR A 4 -42.10 -1.52 -23.50
N TYR A 5 -41.18 -1.84 -22.64
CA TYR A 5 -41.42 -2.04 -21.21
C TYR A 5 -40.75 -0.95 -20.40
N PHE A 6 -41.53 -0.03 -19.81
CA PHE A 6 -41.11 0.89 -18.76
C PHE A 6 -41.74 0.43 -17.45
N PRO A 7 -41.01 0.18 -16.39
CA PRO A 7 -41.58 0.09 -15.05
C PRO A 7 -41.59 1.45 -14.34
N ALA A 8 -42.61 1.61 -13.52
CA ALA A 8 -43.06 2.79 -12.81
C ALA A 8 -42.03 3.40 -11.85
N ALA A 9 -42.19 4.70 -11.66
CA ALA A 9 -41.48 5.54 -10.70
C ALA A 9 -41.59 5.01 -9.25
N GLY A 10 -40.45 4.58 -8.70
CA GLY A 10 -40.28 4.30 -7.29
C GLY A 10 -39.89 5.58 -6.54
N LYS A 11 -40.52 5.79 -5.39
CA LYS A 11 -40.35 6.93 -4.48
C LYS A 11 -38.91 7.26 -4.19
N GLU A 12 -38.55 8.53 -4.30
CA GLU A 12 -37.29 9.10 -3.86
C GLU A 12 -37.08 8.87 -2.35
N PRO A 13 -35.89 8.36 -1.94
CA PRO A 13 -35.53 8.38 -0.52
C PRO A 13 -35.22 9.81 -0.09
N ARG A 14 -35.76 10.20 1.05
CA ARG A 14 -35.50 11.49 1.72
C ARG A 14 -34.00 11.68 1.96
N PRO A 15 -33.46 12.90 1.88
CA PRO A 15 -32.06 13.16 2.14
C PRO A 15 -31.76 12.87 3.63
N GLY A 16 -31.07 11.76 3.88
CA GLY A 16 -30.44 11.47 5.15
C GLY A 16 -29.28 12.43 5.39
N SER A 17 -29.15 12.93 6.61
CA SER A 17 -28.16 13.88 7.11
C SER A 17 -26.75 13.60 6.53
N GLN A 18 -26.21 14.62 5.88
CA GLN A 18 -24.83 14.68 5.43
C GLN A 18 -23.90 14.67 6.67
N ALA A 19 -23.30 13.52 6.96
CA ALA A 19 -22.07 13.52 7.75
C ALA A 19 -20.95 14.01 6.83
N ASP A 20 -20.41 15.16 7.14
CA ASP A 20 -19.33 15.84 6.41
C ASP A 20 -18.03 15.01 6.51
N GLU A 21 -17.21 14.96 5.46
CA GLU A 21 -15.89 14.29 5.46
C GLU A 21 -14.87 14.95 6.42
N SER A 22 -15.25 16.05 7.08
CA SER A 22 -14.51 16.75 8.11
C SER A 22 -14.54 16.06 9.50
N ASP A 23 -15.16 14.88 9.65
CA ASP A 23 -15.30 14.17 10.94
C ASP A 23 -13.99 13.49 11.45
N ALA A 24 -12.84 13.77 10.85
CA ALA A 24 -11.59 13.67 11.55
C ALA A 24 -11.42 14.95 12.37
N GLY A 25 -11.90 14.93 13.59
CA GLY A 25 -11.56 15.98 14.55
C GLY A 25 -10.05 16.15 14.63
N PRO A 26 -9.54 17.33 15.00
CA PRO A 26 -8.12 17.49 15.27
C PRO A 26 -7.67 16.38 16.22
N PRO A 27 -6.41 15.88 16.09
CA PRO A 27 -5.89 14.88 17.00
C PRO A 27 -6.15 15.38 18.44
N PRO A 28 -6.58 14.49 19.36
CA PRO A 28 -6.81 14.89 20.76
C PRO A 28 -5.50 15.47 21.31
N PRO A 29 -5.59 16.46 22.20
CA PRO A 29 -4.41 16.94 22.89
C PRO A 29 -3.69 15.78 23.57
N PRO A 30 -2.36 15.73 23.58
CA PRO A 30 -1.61 14.64 24.19
C PRO A 30 -2.02 14.49 25.67
N PRO A 31 -2.17 13.26 26.17
CA PRO A 31 -2.39 13.03 27.59
C PRO A 31 -1.19 13.60 28.35
N VAL A 32 -1.47 14.44 29.33
CA VAL A 32 -0.44 15.07 30.17
C VAL A 32 0.23 13.96 30.98
N GLY A 33 1.52 13.71 30.79
CA GLY A 33 2.37 12.92 31.69
C GLY A 33 2.85 11.56 31.20
N GLN A 34 2.55 11.09 30.00
CA GLN A 34 3.26 9.90 29.46
C GLN A 34 4.55 10.34 28.75
N PRO A 35 5.71 9.76 29.08
CA PRO A 35 6.94 10.04 28.36
C PRO A 35 6.77 9.66 26.88
N GLN A 36 7.24 10.54 25.99
CA GLN A 36 7.27 10.20 24.58
C GLN A 36 8.29 9.08 24.36
N PRO A 37 8.02 8.06 23.55
CA PRO A 37 9.02 7.08 23.21
C PRO A 37 10.22 7.80 22.60
N HIS A 38 11.42 7.39 22.97
CA HIS A 38 12.67 7.84 22.37
C HIS A 38 13.23 6.66 21.55
N VAL A 39 13.69 6.92 20.32
CA VAL A 39 14.37 5.92 19.49
C VAL A 39 15.86 6.26 19.44
N SER A 40 16.68 5.32 19.90
CA SER A 40 18.13 5.37 19.76
C SER A 40 18.51 4.69 18.44
N LEU A 41 18.97 5.49 17.46
CA LEU A 41 19.44 4.95 16.19
C LEU A 41 20.87 4.40 16.35
N GLU A 42 21.06 3.14 15.96
CA GLU A 42 22.37 2.53 15.86
C GLU A 42 23.09 2.97 14.57
N GLU A 43 24.42 2.86 14.55
CA GLU A 43 25.19 3.05 13.31
C GLU A 43 24.72 2.03 12.27
N GLY A 44 24.32 2.52 11.08
CA GLY A 44 23.75 1.68 10.03
C GLY A 44 22.23 1.49 10.10
N ALA A 45 21.52 2.26 10.94
CA ALA A 45 20.07 2.25 10.98
C ALA A 45 19.44 2.36 9.58
N SER A 46 18.41 1.55 9.31
CA SER A 46 17.71 1.53 8.04
C SER A 46 16.95 2.84 7.76
N ALA A 47 16.62 3.11 6.49
CA ALA A 47 15.81 4.27 6.14
C ALA A 47 14.46 4.28 6.87
N THR A 48 13.87 3.11 7.11
CA THR A 48 12.61 2.99 7.85
C THR A 48 12.78 3.35 9.33
N GLU A 49 13.86 2.91 9.99
CA GLU A 49 14.14 3.27 11.39
C GLU A 49 14.40 4.78 11.53
N ARG A 50 15.19 5.35 10.62
CA ARG A 50 15.41 6.81 10.60
C ARG A 50 14.09 7.57 10.42
N PHE A 51 13.27 7.17 9.44
CA PHE A 51 11.98 7.79 9.20
C PHE A 51 11.06 7.71 10.43
N ILE A 52 11.01 6.57 11.12
CA ILE A 52 10.22 6.44 12.36
C ILE A 52 10.74 7.39 13.43
N ALA A 53 12.06 7.43 13.67
CA ALA A 53 12.64 8.28 14.67
C ALA A 53 12.42 9.78 14.41
N GLU A 54 12.54 10.20 13.15
CA GLU A 54 12.47 11.61 12.75
C GLU A 54 11.05 12.12 12.55
N HIS A 55 10.15 11.27 12.00
CA HIS A 55 8.82 11.72 11.56
C HIS A 55 7.64 11.13 12.32
N VAL A 56 7.80 9.97 12.99
CA VAL A 56 6.68 9.31 13.67
C VAL A 56 6.76 9.47 15.18
N VAL A 57 7.92 9.22 15.76
CA VAL A 57 8.13 9.31 17.21
C VAL A 57 7.81 10.70 17.76
N PRO A 58 8.23 11.81 17.14
CA PRO A 58 7.91 13.17 17.64
C PRO A 58 6.42 13.48 17.68
N GLN A 59 5.63 12.81 16.85
CA GLN A 59 4.17 12.96 16.80
C GLN A 59 3.42 11.71 17.27
N HIS A 60 4.06 10.80 18.01
CA HIS A 60 3.47 9.51 18.44
C HIS A 60 2.10 9.69 19.12
N GLN A 61 1.94 10.71 19.96
CA GLN A 61 0.69 11.04 20.63
C GLN A 61 -0.42 11.56 19.68
N GLN A 62 -0.06 11.97 18.46
CA GLN A 62 -0.95 12.59 17.48
C GLN A 62 -1.54 11.56 16.50
N LEU A 63 -1.57 10.29 16.88
CA LEU A 63 -2.21 9.24 16.07
C LEU A 63 -3.65 9.67 15.72
N ARG A 64 -3.95 9.78 14.43
CA ARG A 64 -5.28 10.17 13.98
C ARG A 64 -6.33 9.16 14.43
N ARG A 65 -7.49 9.63 14.84
CA ARG A 65 -8.64 8.81 15.24
C ARG A 65 -9.75 8.98 14.20
N TRP A 66 -9.99 7.90 13.49
CA TRP A 66 -11.04 7.84 12.49
C TRP A 66 -12.26 7.16 13.14
N SER A 67 -13.35 7.92 13.37
CA SER A 67 -14.59 7.41 13.98
C SER A 67 -15.38 6.50 13.02
N SER A 68 -15.17 6.69 11.72
CA SER A 68 -15.77 5.86 10.67
C SER A 68 -14.87 5.81 9.45
N THR A 69 -15.04 4.78 8.61
CA THR A 69 -14.29 4.66 7.36
C THR A 69 -15.19 4.21 6.22
N LEU A 70 -14.91 4.70 5.03
CA LEU A 70 -15.57 4.27 3.81
C LEU A 70 -14.64 3.37 3.00
N ALA A 71 -15.18 2.31 2.44
CA ALA A 71 -14.48 1.50 1.46
C ALA A 71 -14.18 2.30 0.18
N HIS A 72 -13.19 1.87 -0.58
CA HIS A 72 -12.73 2.49 -1.83
C HIS A 72 -13.90 2.93 -2.75
N GLU A 73 -14.82 2.01 -3.02
CA GLU A 73 -15.98 2.28 -3.87
C GLU A 73 -16.85 3.42 -3.33
N LYS A 74 -17.09 3.43 -2.01
CA LYS A 74 -17.89 4.48 -1.36
C LYS A 74 -17.18 5.84 -1.38
N LEU A 75 -15.86 5.86 -1.28
CA LEU A 75 -15.08 7.09 -1.44
C LEU A 75 -15.27 7.68 -2.85
N LEU A 76 -15.20 6.85 -3.90
CA LEU A 76 -15.46 7.29 -5.28
C LEU A 76 -16.91 7.75 -5.47
N GLN A 77 -17.88 7.03 -4.89
CA GLN A 77 -19.30 7.42 -4.96
C GLN A 77 -19.55 8.79 -4.31
N ARG A 78 -18.95 9.08 -3.14
CA ARG A 78 -19.04 10.40 -2.50
C ARG A 78 -18.41 11.51 -3.35
N ALA A 79 -17.25 11.28 -3.93
CA ALA A 79 -16.62 12.24 -4.83
C ALA A 79 -17.49 12.50 -6.08
N ALA A 80 -18.09 11.45 -6.64
CA ALA A 80 -19.01 11.56 -7.77
C ALA A 80 -20.23 12.44 -7.42
N GLN A 81 -20.82 12.26 -6.24
CA GLN A 81 -21.94 13.08 -5.78
C GLN A 81 -21.56 14.57 -5.67
N ARG A 82 -20.39 14.88 -5.11
CA ARG A 82 -19.88 16.28 -5.03
C ARG A 82 -19.73 16.91 -6.43
N LYS A 83 -19.35 16.13 -7.43
CA LYS A 83 -19.17 16.56 -8.82
C LYS A 83 -20.43 16.44 -9.66
N ARG A 84 -21.60 16.17 -9.03
CA ARG A 84 -22.90 15.97 -9.71
C ARG A 84 -22.90 14.85 -10.76
N ILE A 85 -22.02 13.87 -10.57
CA ILE A 85 -21.97 12.65 -11.40
C ILE A 85 -23.02 11.67 -10.85
N THR A 86 -23.93 11.24 -11.70
CA THR A 86 -24.88 10.17 -11.39
C THR A 86 -24.24 8.82 -11.67
N ILE A 87 -24.28 7.92 -10.69
CA ILE A 87 -23.75 6.56 -10.82
C ILE A 87 -24.89 5.59 -11.04
N LYS A 88 -24.84 4.81 -12.13
CA LYS A 88 -25.76 3.72 -12.40
C LYS A 88 -25.06 2.37 -12.25
N LYS A 89 -25.57 1.53 -11.37
CA LYS A 89 -25.08 0.16 -11.17
C LYS A 89 -25.59 -0.71 -12.34
N ILE A 90 -24.68 -1.42 -13.00
CA ILE A 90 -24.98 -2.37 -14.07
C ILE A 90 -24.92 -3.80 -13.54
N THR A 91 -23.87 -4.13 -12.78
CA THR A 91 -23.70 -5.39 -12.05
C THR A 91 -23.18 -5.07 -10.64
N ASP A 92 -22.87 -6.08 -9.83
CA ASP A 92 -22.33 -5.87 -8.49
C ASP A 92 -20.98 -5.13 -8.49
N SER A 93 -20.19 -5.28 -9.54
CA SER A 93 -18.88 -4.62 -9.66
C SER A 93 -18.86 -3.50 -10.70
N ASN A 94 -19.77 -3.53 -11.70
CA ASN A 94 -19.72 -2.58 -12.81
C ASN A 94 -20.70 -1.43 -12.62
N GLN A 95 -20.19 -0.21 -12.74
CA GLN A 95 -20.95 1.03 -12.60
C GLN A 95 -20.60 1.99 -13.73
N LEU A 96 -21.59 2.75 -14.20
CA LEU A 96 -21.43 3.81 -15.19
C LEU A 96 -21.57 5.18 -14.52
N PHE A 97 -20.75 6.13 -14.96
CA PHE A 97 -20.75 7.52 -14.52
C PHE A 97 -21.42 8.39 -15.58
N PHE A 98 -22.42 9.14 -15.17
CA PHE A 98 -23.17 10.06 -16.04
C PHE A 98 -22.99 11.50 -15.54
N LEU A 99 -22.69 12.41 -16.45
CA LEU A 99 -22.74 13.85 -16.22
C LEU A 99 -23.74 14.46 -17.22
N SER A 100 -24.77 15.17 -16.75
CA SER A 100 -25.83 15.77 -17.59
C SER A 100 -26.45 14.79 -18.61
N GLY A 101 -26.63 13.53 -18.17
CA GLY A 101 -27.23 12.49 -19.00
C GLY A 101 -26.29 11.77 -19.98
N VAL A 102 -25.04 12.22 -20.09
CA VAL A 102 -24.01 11.61 -20.97
C VAL A 102 -23.10 10.69 -20.14
N VAL A 103 -22.74 9.53 -20.70
CA VAL A 103 -21.77 8.63 -20.08
C VAL A 103 -20.38 9.25 -20.18
N VAL A 104 -19.76 9.51 -19.04
CA VAL A 104 -18.42 10.11 -18.96
C VAL A 104 -17.36 9.11 -18.49
N GLY A 105 -17.75 7.93 -18.02
CA GLY A 105 -16.82 6.90 -17.55
C GLY A 105 -17.52 5.79 -16.80
N GLY A 106 -16.77 5.05 -16.04
CA GLY A 106 -17.29 3.98 -15.21
C GLY A 106 -16.21 3.32 -14.35
N MET A 107 -16.63 2.29 -13.62
CA MET A 107 -15.72 1.46 -12.82
C MET A 107 -16.13 -0.01 -12.81
N ASP A 108 -15.15 -0.88 -12.65
CA ASP A 108 -15.27 -2.31 -12.37
C ASP A 108 -14.50 -2.63 -11.09
N GLY A 109 -15.23 -2.78 -9.97
CA GLY A 109 -14.66 -2.87 -8.64
C GLY A 109 -13.89 -1.60 -8.29
N VAL A 110 -12.57 -1.70 -8.12
CA VAL A 110 -11.68 -0.57 -7.79
C VAL A 110 -11.04 0.09 -9.02
N ILE A 111 -11.33 -0.42 -10.23
CA ILE A 111 -10.70 0.03 -11.47
C ILE A 111 -11.67 0.93 -12.22
N THR A 112 -11.24 2.15 -12.52
CA THR A 112 -12.02 3.10 -13.33
C THR A 112 -11.70 2.98 -14.83
N SER A 113 -12.47 3.68 -15.66
CA SER A 113 -12.25 3.79 -17.11
C SER A 113 -10.91 4.44 -17.50
N LEU A 114 -10.14 4.94 -16.53
CA LEU A 114 -8.76 5.40 -16.74
C LEU A 114 -7.76 4.28 -17.03
N VAL A 115 -8.17 3.01 -16.89
CA VAL A 115 -7.31 1.85 -17.05
C VAL A 115 -7.76 1.00 -18.22
N SER A 116 -6.94 0.94 -19.27
CA SER A 116 -7.21 0.09 -20.43
C SER A 116 -7.13 -1.41 -20.07
N HIS A 117 -7.73 -2.26 -20.89
CA HIS A 117 -7.64 -3.71 -20.71
C HIS A 117 -6.18 -4.21 -20.72
N GLN A 118 -5.33 -3.65 -21.60
CA GLN A 118 -3.90 -3.99 -21.65
C GLN A 118 -3.18 -3.60 -20.36
N ALA A 119 -3.36 -2.36 -19.90
CA ALA A 119 -2.79 -1.89 -18.65
C ALA A 119 -3.22 -2.72 -17.44
N ARG A 120 -4.50 -3.09 -17.39
CA ARG A 120 -5.06 -4.00 -16.38
C ARG A 120 -4.35 -5.36 -16.36
N ARG A 121 -4.06 -5.95 -17.52
CA ARG A 121 -3.31 -7.22 -17.61
C ARG A 121 -1.87 -7.09 -17.16
N VAL A 122 -1.19 -6.02 -17.54
CA VAL A 122 0.22 -5.77 -17.17
C VAL A 122 0.33 -5.57 -15.66
N SER A 123 -0.48 -4.70 -15.06
CA SER A 123 -0.42 -4.39 -13.63
C SER A 123 -0.81 -5.56 -12.70
N ARG A 124 -1.45 -6.62 -13.23
CA ARG A 124 -1.71 -7.86 -12.47
C ARG A 124 -0.49 -8.77 -12.33
N SER A 125 0.57 -8.54 -13.10
CA SER A 125 1.76 -9.38 -13.14
C SER A 125 3.01 -8.58 -12.82
N LYS A 126 3.59 -8.79 -11.64
CA LYS A 126 4.85 -8.16 -11.23
C LYS A 126 5.97 -8.40 -12.24
N ALA A 127 6.00 -9.59 -12.85
CA ALA A 127 6.96 -9.93 -13.89
C ALA A 127 6.72 -9.16 -15.20
N ALA A 128 5.46 -8.88 -15.55
CA ALA A 128 5.14 -8.05 -16.71
C ALA A 128 5.46 -6.58 -16.43
N THR A 129 4.97 -6.03 -15.31
CA THR A 129 5.27 -4.67 -14.86
C THR A 129 6.76 -4.38 -14.90
N LYS A 130 7.59 -5.27 -14.32
CA LYS A 130 9.05 -5.14 -14.33
C LYS A 130 9.64 -5.03 -15.74
N ARG A 131 9.11 -5.77 -16.72
CA ARG A 131 9.58 -5.68 -18.12
C ARG A 131 9.21 -4.36 -18.77
N TYR A 132 8.02 -3.81 -18.46
CA TYR A 132 7.61 -2.50 -18.97
C TYR A 132 8.43 -1.39 -18.35
N LEU A 133 8.66 -1.40 -17.03
CA LEU A 133 9.54 -0.45 -16.35
C LEU A 133 10.95 -0.48 -16.93
N ALA A 134 11.53 -1.66 -17.11
CA ALA A 134 12.87 -1.80 -17.70
C ALA A 134 12.95 -1.33 -19.16
N ALA A 135 11.88 -1.55 -19.95
CA ALA A 135 11.82 -1.09 -21.34
C ALA A 135 11.65 0.44 -21.46
N ALA A 136 11.06 1.06 -20.45
CA ALA A 136 10.93 2.52 -20.33
C ALA A 136 12.09 3.16 -19.55
N GLU A 137 13.15 2.40 -19.26
CA GLU A 137 14.33 2.83 -18.50
C GLU A 137 14.04 3.36 -17.10
N VAL A 138 12.85 3.04 -16.54
CA VAL A 138 12.49 3.39 -15.17
C VAL A 138 13.29 2.53 -14.18
N PRO A 139 13.98 3.11 -13.19
CA PRO A 139 14.73 2.38 -12.19
C PRO A 139 13.88 1.33 -11.48
N THR A 140 14.29 0.06 -11.58
CA THR A 140 13.61 -1.08 -10.94
C THR A 140 14.65 -2.13 -10.52
N PRO A 141 14.46 -2.89 -9.42
CA PRO A 141 15.44 -3.88 -8.99
C PRO A 141 15.72 -4.92 -10.08
N LYS A 142 16.98 -5.26 -10.30
CA LYS A 142 17.37 -6.33 -11.25
C LYS A 142 16.73 -7.65 -10.81
N GLY A 143 15.99 -8.31 -11.70
CA GLY A 143 15.25 -9.51 -11.31
C GLY A 143 14.84 -10.39 -12.49
N ARG A 144 14.47 -11.63 -12.17
CA ARG A 144 13.96 -12.62 -13.13
C ARG A 144 12.76 -13.37 -12.57
N ALA A 145 11.79 -13.65 -13.43
CA ALA A 145 10.72 -14.59 -13.15
C ALA A 145 11.16 -16.00 -13.58
N LEU A 146 11.06 -16.94 -12.67
CA LEU A 146 11.51 -18.32 -12.82
C LEU A 146 10.34 -19.29 -12.63
N SER A 147 10.35 -20.41 -13.35
CA SER A 147 9.39 -21.49 -13.08
C SER A 147 9.61 -22.05 -11.67
N PRO A 148 8.55 -22.38 -10.92
CA PRO A 148 8.66 -23.04 -9.61
C PRO A 148 9.52 -24.33 -9.63
N THR A 149 9.53 -25.03 -10.76
CA THR A 149 10.32 -26.26 -10.95
C THR A 149 11.82 -26.00 -11.15
N ASN A 150 12.23 -24.75 -11.34
CA ASN A 150 13.63 -24.39 -11.69
C ASN A 150 14.41 -23.82 -10.50
N TYR A 151 14.31 -24.43 -9.31
CA TYR A 151 15.03 -23.97 -8.11
C TYR A 151 16.54 -23.87 -8.33
N SER A 152 17.16 -24.80 -9.06
CA SER A 152 18.59 -24.74 -9.37
C SER A 152 19.01 -23.49 -10.15
N ARG A 153 18.12 -22.96 -11.00
CA ARG A 153 18.33 -21.68 -11.68
C ARG A 153 18.21 -20.51 -10.72
N ALA A 154 17.34 -20.59 -9.71
CA ALA A 154 17.21 -19.56 -8.68
C ALA A 154 18.52 -19.44 -7.88
N VAL A 155 19.10 -20.59 -7.46
CA VAL A 155 20.39 -20.60 -6.74
C VAL A 155 21.51 -19.98 -7.59
N LYS A 156 21.61 -20.36 -8.87
CA LYS A 156 22.59 -19.78 -9.78
C LYS A 156 22.41 -18.29 -9.97
N TYR A 157 21.15 -17.83 -10.08
CA TYR A 157 20.84 -16.44 -10.26
C TYR A 157 21.12 -15.60 -9.00
N MET A 158 20.84 -16.12 -7.80
CA MET A 158 21.20 -15.46 -6.54
C MET A 158 22.71 -15.25 -6.44
N ARG A 159 23.51 -16.28 -6.77
CA ARG A 159 24.99 -16.18 -6.80
C ARG A 159 25.49 -15.16 -7.83
N LEU A 160 24.84 -15.10 -9.01
CA LEU A 160 25.17 -14.13 -10.06
C LEU A 160 24.90 -12.68 -9.63
N LEU A 161 23.81 -12.44 -8.89
CA LEU A 161 23.49 -11.10 -8.36
C LEU A 161 24.50 -10.64 -7.30
N GLY A 162 25.10 -11.57 -6.54
CA GLY A 162 26.10 -11.27 -5.51
C GLY A 162 25.60 -10.35 -4.39
N LYS A 163 24.27 -10.22 -4.23
CA LYS A 163 23.58 -9.35 -3.29
C LYS A 163 22.36 -10.08 -2.71
N PRO A 164 21.86 -9.66 -1.54
CA PRO A 164 20.61 -10.19 -1.02
C PRO A 164 19.48 -10.08 -2.03
N VAL A 165 18.55 -11.02 -1.98
CA VAL A 165 17.42 -11.07 -2.92
C VAL A 165 16.08 -11.03 -2.21
N THR A 166 15.07 -10.56 -2.94
CA THR A 166 13.65 -10.71 -2.59
C THR A 166 13.06 -11.82 -3.45
N VAL A 167 12.32 -12.72 -2.81
CA VAL A 167 11.60 -13.81 -3.47
C VAL A 167 10.10 -13.59 -3.28
N LYS A 168 9.34 -13.57 -4.38
CA LYS A 168 7.90 -13.31 -4.33
C LYS A 168 7.13 -14.00 -5.46
N PRO A 169 5.84 -14.32 -5.27
CA PRO A 169 4.97 -14.73 -6.37
C PRO A 169 4.93 -13.65 -7.46
N SER A 170 4.97 -14.04 -8.74
CA SER A 170 4.82 -13.10 -9.86
C SER A 170 3.42 -12.51 -9.95
N SER A 171 2.44 -13.15 -9.33
CA SER A 171 1.04 -12.73 -9.23
C SER A 171 0.55 -12.98 -7.80
N GLY A 172 -0.28 -12.12 -7.27
CA GLY A 172 -0.80 -12.23 -5.91
C GLY A 172 -0.98 -10.85 -5.28
N ARG A 173 -1.65 -10.83 -4.13
CA ARG A 173 -1.99 -9.62 -3.36
C ARG A 173 -1.65 -9.83 -1.88
N THR A 174 -1.64 -8.75 -1.10
CA THR A 174 -1.50 -8.79 0.36
C THR A 174 -0.17 -9.38 0.86
N ALA A 175 0.94 -9.12 0.16
CA ALA A 175 2.31 -9.53 0.52
C ALA A 175 2.52 -11.05 0.81
N LYS A 176 1.52 -11.90 0.55
CA LYS A 176 1.59 -13.34 0.84
C LYS A 176 2.68 -14.01 -0.01
N GLY A 177 3.57 -14.77 0.67
CA GLY A 177 4.69 -15.48 0.03
C GLY A 177 5.82 -14.56 -0.45
N ILE A 178 5.95 -13.37 0.13
CA ILE A 178 7.08 -12.46 -0.09
C ILE A 178 8.07 -12.64 1.03
N THR A 179 9.32 -12.96 0.68
CA THR A 179 10.46 -12.98 1.59
C THR A 179 11.51 -12.01 1.10
N ILE A 180 11.88 -11.06 1.92
CA ILE A 180 12.88 -10.01 1.63
C ILE A 180 14.22 -10.36 2.26
N ASN A 181 15.29 -9.74 1.77
CA ASN A 181 16.64 -9.81 2.31
C ASN A 181 17.19 -11.25 2.49
N VAL A 182 16.94 -12.10 1.49
CA VAL A 182 17.43 -13.47 1.47
C VAL A 182 18.92 -13.47 1.11
N THR A 183 19.78 -13.88 2.03
CA THR A 183 21.25 -13.80 1.89
C THR A 183 21.92 -15.14 1.60
N GLY A 184 21.25 -16.26 1.90
CA GLY A 184 21.82 -17.60 1.80
C GLY A 184 20.90 -18.63 1.16
N GLU A 185 21.48 -19.78 0.77
CA GLU A 185 20.73 -20.82 0.04
C GLU A 185 19.66 -21.52 0.91
N SER A 186 19.88 -21.66 2.23
CA SER A 186 18.87 -22.21 3.14
C SER A 186 17.65 -21.29 3.25
N GLN A 187 17.88 -19.99 3.40
CA GLN A 187 16.82 -18.99 3.38
C GLN A 187 16.12 -18.94 2.03
N LEU A 188 16.87 -19.05 0.91
CA LEU A 188 16.28 -19.10 -0.43
C LEU A 188 15.35 -20.31 -0.58
N ARG A 189 15.69 -21.47 -0.02
CA ARG A 189 14.85 -22.66 -0.08
C ARG A 189 13.52 -22.43 0.65
N ALA A 190 13.56 -21.89 1.86
CA ALA A 190 12.36 -21.55 2.62
C ALA A 190 11.49 -20.51 1.88
N ALA A 191 12.10 -19.41 1.44
CA ALA A 191 11.43 -18.35 0.67
C ALA A 191 10.79 -18.88 -0.63
N TRP A 192 11.45 -19.79 -1.31
CA TRP A 192 10.93 -20.44 -2.51
C TRP A 192 9.69 -21.28 -2.22
N GLN A 193 9.70 -22.05 -1.13
CA GLN A 193 8.57 -22.87 -0.69
C GLN A 193 7.38 -21.99 -0.30
N GLU A 194 7.60 -20.91 0.44
CA GLU A 194 6.55 -19.95 0.81
C GLU A 194 5.93 -19.29 -0.44
N ALA A 195 6.76 -18.88 -1.40
CA ALA A 195 6.28 -18.32 -2.66
C ALA A 195 5.45 -19.32 -3.45
N MET A 196 5.84 -20.62 -3.43
CA MET A 196 5.07 -21.69 -4.05
C MET A 196 3.73 -21.94 -3.35
N ALA A 197 3.71 -21.96 -2.01
CA ALA A 197 2.51 -22.15 -1.21
C ALA A 197 1.50 -21.01 -1.35
N ALA A 198 1.97 -19.80 -1.66
CA ALA A 198 1.12 -18.63 -1.91
C ALA A 198 0.43 -18.63 -3.28
N ARG A 199 0.61 -19.67 -4.10
CA ARG A 199 0.00 -19.81 -5.42
C ARG A 199 -1.53 -19.77 -5.33
N PRO A 200 -2.21 -18.90 -6.11
CA PRO A 200 -3.66 -18.96 -6.24
C PRO A 200 -4.10 -20.27 -6.92
N VAL A 201 -5.08 -20.95 -6.37
CA VAL A 201 -5.60 -22.23 -6.88
C VAL A 201 -6.11 -22.15 -8.33
N THR A 202 -6.52 -20.95 -8.75
CA THR A 202 -7.14 -20.67 -10.07
C THR A 202 -6.16 -20.41 -11.21
N LEU A 203 -4.83 -20.36 -10.96
CA LEU A 203 -3.83 -20.01 -11.96
C LEU A 203 -2.95 -21.23 -12.29
N GLU A 204 -3.48 -22.15 -13.09
CA GLU A 204 -2.80 -23.41 -13.38
C GLU A 204 -1.60 -23.31 -14.34
N SER A 205 -1.53 -22.40 -15.27
CA SER A 205 -0.62 -22.59 -16.39
C SER A 205 0.61 -21.68 -16.47
N ARG A 206 0.72 -20.60 -15.67
CA ARG A 206 1.87 -19.66 -15.78
C ARG A 206 2.29 -19.02 -14.46
N TYR A 207 2.19 -19.77 -13.37
CA TYR A 207 2.69 -19.28 -12.11
C TYR A 207 4.22 -19.22 -12.14
N LEU A 208 4.77 -18.06 -11.92
CA LEU A 208 6.20 -17.82 -11.83
C LEU A 208 6.54 -17.26 -10.43
N ILE A 209 7.74 -17.51 -10.01
CA ILE A 209 8.35 -16.87 -8.84
C ILE A 209 9.28 -15.80 -9.36
N LEU A 210 9.06 -14.57 -8.93
CA LEU A 210 9.95 -13.45 -9.20
C LEU A 210 11.02 -13.40 -8.12
N MET A 211 12.26 -13.47 -8.55
CA MET A 211 13.42 -13.23 -7.72
C MET A 211 14.13 -11.98 -8.20
N GLU A 212 14.37 -11.04 -7.31
CA GLU A 212 14.99 -9.76 -7.64
C GLU A 212 15.98 -9.33 -6.56
N GLN A 213 16.90 -8.46 -6.91
CA GLN A 213 17.81 -7.85 -5.95
C GLN A 213 17.00 -7.17 -4.84
N TYR A 214 17.36 -7.42 -3.59
CA TYR A 214 16.83 -6.66 -2.46
C TYR A 214 17.44 -5.26 -2.48
N VAL A 215 16.58 -4.25 -2.41
CA VAL A 215 16.96 -2.84 -2.28
C VAL A 215 16.49 -2.37 -0.92
N PRO A 216 17.39 -1.98 -0.01
CA PRO A 216 16.99 -1.41 1.27
C PRO A 216 16.45 0.02 1.08
N GLY A 217 15.44 0.40 1.84
CA GLY A 217 14.86 1.73 1.79
C GLY A 217 13.51 1.79 2.50
N LEU A 218 12.95 2.99 2.56
CA LEU A 218 11.61 3.23 3.03
C LEU A 218 10.60 2.78 1.96
N ASP A 219 9.59 2.03 2.37
CA ASP A 219 8.49 1.61 1.50
C ASP A 219 7.49 2.75 1.33
N VAL A 220 7.46 3.37 0.16
CA VAL A 220 6.58 4.48 -0.19
C VAL A 220 5.60 4.05 -1.27
N ARG A 221 4.31 4.29 -1.05
CA ARG A 221 3.29 4.15 -2.07
C ARG A 221 2.80 5.52 -2.50
N ALA A 222 3.06 5.89 -3.74
CA ALA A 222 2.52 7.07 -4.40
C ALA A 222 1.27 6.70 -5.21
N TYR A 223 0.22 7.51 -5.20
CA TYR A 223 -0.91 7.37 -6.11
C TYR A 223 -0.83 8.45 -7.19
N VAL A 224 -0.68 7.99 -8.42
CA VAL A 224 -0.51 8.86 -9.59
C VAL A 224 -1.80 8.90 -10.38
N VAL A 225 -2.21 10.10 -10.79
CA VAL A 225 -3.35 10.34 -11.68
C VAL A 225 -2.90 11.28 -12.80
N GLY A 226 -3.00 10.82 -14.04
CA GLY A 226 -2.51 11.58 -15.21
C GLY A 226 -0.99 11.78 -15.13
N SER A 227 -0.57 13.00 -14.82
CA SER A 227 0.84 13.41 -14.69
C SER A 227 1.19 13.93 -13.29
N ARG A 228 0.39 13.61 -12.27
CA ARG A 228 0.59 14.15 -10.91
C ARG A 228 0.51 13.05 -9.85
N VAL A 229 1.35 13.14 -8.84
CA VAL A 229 1.18 12.40 -7.59
C VAL A 229 0.13 13.12 -6.76
N VAL A 230 -0.96 12.43 -6.42
CA VAL A 230 -2.11 13.02 -5.71
C VAL A 230 -2.22 12.51 -4.26
N GLY A 231 -1.33 11.63 -3.87
CA GLY A 231 -1.19 11.12 -2.52
C GLY A 231 0.04 10.23 -2.42
N ALA A 232 0.76 10.32 -1.32
CA ALA A 232 1.88 9.43 -1.04
C ALA A 232 1.89 9.05 0.44
N VAL A 233 2.14 7.77 0.73
CA VAL A 233 2.25 7.28 2.10
C VAL A 233 3.49 6.42 2.28
N ALA A 234 4.24 6.64 3.35
CA ALA A 234 5.21 5.68 3.86
C ALA A 234 4.45 4.55 4.57
N ARG A 235 4.76 3.32 4.23
CA ARG A 235 4.19 2.12 4.85
C ARG A 235 5.19 1.57 5.84
N LEU A 236 4.80 1.52 7.10
CA LEU A 236 5.68 1.07 8.19
C LEU A 236 5.20 -0.28 8.71
N PRO A 237 6.10 -1.24 8.95
CA PRO A 237 5.78 -2.49 9.63
C PRO A 237 5.23 -2.23 11.04
N PHE A 238 4.60 -3.22 11.64
CA PHE A 238 4.28 -3.15 13.06
C PHE A 238 5.56 -3.20 13.88
N TYR A 239 5.71 -2.27 14.81
CA TYR A 239 6.91 -2.13 15.63
C TYR A 239 6.56 -1.68 17.04
N VAL A 240 7.48 -1.90 17.95
CA VAL A 240 7.49 -1.37 19.31
C VAL A 240 8.83 -0.70 19.59
N VAL A 241 8.86 0.16 20.61
CA VAL A 241 10.08 0.79 21.11
C VAL A 241 10.28 0.35 22.55
N GLY A 242 11.43 -0.21 22.86
CA GLY A 242 11.81 -0.64 24.21
C GLY A 242 11.94 0.54 25.17
N ASP A 243 11.56 0.33 26.41
CA ASP A 243 11.72 1.26 27.52
C ASP A 243 12.68 0.74 28.61
N GLY A 244 13.31 -0.41 28.35
CA GLY A 244 14.22 -1.09 29.30
C GLY A 244 13.51 -1.85 30.43
N ILE A 245 12.19 -1.83 30.51
CA ILE A 245 11.42 -2.34 31.65
C ILE A 245 10.26 -3.22 31.19
N THR A 246 9.47 -2.75 30.22
CA THR A 246 8.23 -3.40 29.77
C THR A 246 8.53 -4.53 28.79
N SER A 247 7.84 -5.65 28.93
CA SER A 247 7.99 -6.78 28.02
C SER A 247 7.47 -6.47 26.61
N VAL A 248 8.03 -7.11 25.58
CA VAL A 248 7.59 -6.98 24.18
C VAL A 248 6.11 -7.27 24.02
N GLY A 249 5.60 -8.29 24.73
CA GLY A 249 4.18 -8.62 24.69
C GLY A 249 3.32 -7.48 25.21
N GLN A 250 3.70 -6.86 26.32
CA GLN A 250 2.95 -5.73 26.90
C GLN A 250 3.06 -4.48 26.00
N LEU A 251 4.25 -4.15 25.49
CA LEU A 251 4.44 -3.04 24.55
C LEU A 251 3.57 -3.20 23.29
N ALA A 252 3.48 -4.44 22.79
CA ALA A 252 2.63 -4.74 21.63
C ALA A 252 1.14 -4.59 21.96
N ASP A 253 0.68 -5.10 23.12
CA ASP A 253 -0.71 -5.00 23.55
C ASP A 253 -1.10 -3.53 23.80
N ASP A 254 -0.22 -2.74 24.40
CA ASP A 254 -0.42 -1.31 24.63
C ASP A 254 -0.53 -0.54 23.31
N GLU A 255 0.32 -0.85 22.33
CA GLU A 255 0.26 -0.23 21.00
C GLU A 255 -1.03 -0.63 20.26
N ILE A 256 -1.46 -1.87 20.34
CA ILE A 256 -2.75 -2.33 19.79
C ILE A 256 -3.91 -1.61 20.48
N ALA A 257 -3.89 -1.49 21.80
CA ALA A 257 -4.89 -0.77 22.56
C ALA A 257 -4.95 0.71 22.17
N ARG A 258 -3.80 1.36 22.00
CA ARG A 258 -3.68 2.75 21.54
C ARG A 258 -4.32 2.98 20.15
N ARG A 259 -4.22 1.99 19.26
CA ARG A 259 -4.78 2.02 17.90
C ARG A 259 -6.28 1.66 17.85
N SER A 260 -6.81 0.98 18.86
CA SER A 260 -8.19 0.47 18.89
C SER A 260 -9.29 1.51 18.67
N PRO A 261 -9.16 2.78 19.11
CA PRO A 261 -10.15 3.82 18.82
C PRO A 261 -10.18 4.28 17.35
N ASN A 262 -9.22 3.86 16.53
CA ASN A 262 -9.17 4.19 15.12
C ASN A 262 -9.87 3.09 14.31
N GLU A 263 -11.05 3.37 13.76
CA GLU A 263 -11.85 2.41 12.99
C GLU A 263 -11.16 1.93 11.70
N TYR A 264 -10.15 2.64 11.19
CA TYR A 264 -9.33 2.17 10.08
C TYR A 264 -8.30 1.12 10.52
N LEU A 265 -7.68 1.29 11.69
CA LEU A 265 -6.62 0.41 12.19
C LEU A 265 -7.16 -0.78 12.98
N LYS A 266 -8.26 -0.61 13.70
CA LYS A 266 -8.86 -1.63 14.60
C LYS A 266 -8.96 -3.04 13.99
N PRO A 267 -9.49 -3.25 12.77
CA PRO A 267 -9.61 -4.58 12.18
C PRO A 267 -8.29 -5.11 11.56
N ARG A 268 -7.17 -4.38 11.70
CA ARG A 268 -5.90 -4.62 11.01
C ARG A 268 -4.73 -4.90 11.96
N GLN A 269 -5.03 -5.15 13.24
CA GLN A 269 -3.97 -5.42 14.22
C GLN A 269 -3.50 -6.87 14.13
N PRO A 270 -2.18 -7.14 14.33
CA PRO A 270 -1.65 -8.48 14.40
C PRO A 270 -2.00 -9.13 15.74
N GLU A 271 -2.06 -10.46 15.75
CA GLU A 271 -2.04 -11.24 16.98
C GLU A 271 -0.58 -11.56 17.32
N VAL A 272 -0.05 -10.93 18.38
CA VAL A 272 1.34 -11.10 18.79
C VAL A 272 1.45 -12.23 19.82
N THR A 273 1.85 -13.41 19.35
CA THR A 273 2.08 -14.60 20.19
C THR A 273 3.57 -14.92 20.30
N ASP A 274 3.97 -15.81 21.21
CA ASP A 274 5.37 -16.28 21.29
C ASP A 274 5.82 -16.93 19.97
N ALA A 275 4.96 -17.73 19.32
CA ALA A 275 5.27 -18.33 18.02
C ALA A 275 5.50 -17.27 16.92
N PHE A 276 4.84 -16.11 17.03
CA PHE A 276 5.04 -14.97 16.13
C PHE A 276 6.40 -14.30 16.37
N LEU A 277 6.88 -14.26 17.62
CA LEU A 277 8.13 -13.60 18.03
C LEU A 277 9.37 -14.51 17.92
N GLU A 278 9.18 -15.83 17.97
CA GLU A 278 10.26 -16.83 17.94
C GLU A 278 11.25 -16.65 16.77
N PRO A 279 10.83 -16.36 15.51
CA PRO A 279 11.77 -16.14 14.42
C PRO A 279 12.71 -14.94 14.61
N MET A 280 12.36 -14.04 15.53
CA MET A 280 13.17 -12.87 15.91
C MET A 280 14.03 -13.12 17.16
N GLY A 281 14.01 -14.35 17.70
CA GLY A 281 14.68 -14.69 18.97
C GLY A 281 14.04 -14.05 20.20
N LEU A 282 12.77 -13.66 20.11
CA LEU A 282 12.02 -12.99 21.16
C LEU A 282 10.87 -13.87 21.67
N THR A 283 10.42 -13.56 22.87
CA THR A 283 9.16 -14.05 23.46
C THR A 283 8.35 -12.85 23.92
N ARG A 284 7.10 -13.06 24.31
CA ARG A 284 6.28 -12.00 24.92
C ARG A 284 6.89 -11.46 26.23
N LEU A 285 7.72 -12.23 26.92
CA LEU A 285 8.41 -11.84 28.16
C LEU A 285 9.75 -11.13 27.93
N SER A 286 10.27 -11.11 26.72
CA SER A 286 11.53 -10.41 26.41
C SER A 286 11.39 -8.92 26.69
N VAL A 287 12.45 -8.30 27.25
CA VAL A 287 12.54 -6.86 27.49
C VAL A 287 13.57 -6.27 26.54
N LEU A 288 13.18 -5.27 25.79
CA LEU A 288 14.08 -4.56 24.88
C LEU A 288 14.82 -3.44 25.62
N PRO A 289 16.08 -3.17 25.29
CA PRO A 289 16.77 -1.98 25.79
C PRO A 289 15.96 -0.70 25.51
N GLU A 290 16.14 0.30 26.38
CA GLU A 290 15.53 1.62 26.19
C GLU A 290 15.93 2.22 24.84
N GLY A 291 14.96 2.76 24.12
CA GLY A 291 15.12 3.34 22.79
C GLY A 291 15.30 2.33 21.65
N ARG A 292 15.37 1.04 21.93
CA ARG A 292 15.49 0.01 20.89
C ARG A 292 14.20 -0.12 20.11
N LEU A 293 14.23 0.23 18.80
CA LEU A 293 13.14 -0.03 17.88
C LEU A 293 13.20 -1.49 17.40
N GLN A 294 12.07 -2.20 17.53
CA GLN A 294 11.95 -3.59 17.10
C GLN A 294 10.75 -3.76 16.19
N PHE A 295 11.00 -4.09 14.90
CA PHE A 295 9.93 -4.52 14.01
C PHE A 295 9.42 -5.89 14.43
N LEU A 296 8.10 -6.01 14.54
CA LEU A 296 7.43 -7.27 14.87
C LEU A 296 6.85 -7.97 13.63
N THR A 297 6.78 -7.27 12.49
CA THR A 297 6.42 -7.86 11.19
C THR A 297 7.52 -7.60 10.17
N PRO A 298 7.81 -8.56 9.27
CA PRO A 298 8.91 -8.42 8.30
C PRO A 298 8.59 -7.47 7.14
N VAL A 299 7.32 -7.17 6.92
CA VAL A 299 6.84 -6.34 5.81
C VAL A 299 5.78 -5.37 6.30
N ALA A 300 5.67 -4.23 5.62
CA ALA A 300 4.68 -3.19 5.90
C ALA A 300 3.30 -3.61 5.35
N ASP A 301 2.69 -4.65 5.92
CA ASP A 301 1.32 -5.07 5.58
C ASP A 301 0.31 -4.31 6.44
N THR A 302 -0.31 -3.29 5.83
CA THR A 302 -1.36 -2.49 6.47
C THR A 302 -2.72 -3.21 6.50
N ALA A 303 -2.87 -4.36 5.81
CA ALA A 303 -4.15 -5.04 5.75
C ALA A 303 -4.35 -6.04 6.90
N ARG A 304 -3.28 -6.72 7.33
CA ARG A 304 -3.34 -7.79 8.35
C ARG A 304 -2.19 -7.79 9.35
N GLY A 305 -1.07 -7.15 9.00
CA GLY A 305 0.15 -7.21 9.79
C GLY A 305 0.32 -6.06 10.78
N GLY A 306 -0.69 -5.25 11.04
CA GLY A 306 -0.60 -4.11 11.96
C GLY A 306 0.29 -2.96 11.46
N GLY A 307 0.69 -2.98 10.19
CA GLY A 307 1.41 -1.86 9.58
C GLY A 307 0.58 -0.59 9.54
N ILE A 308 1.23 0.56 9.55
CA ILE A 308 0.59 1.89 9.46
C ILE A 308 1.00 2.62 8.19
N ALA A 309 0.16 3.54 7.75
CA ALA A 309 0.43 4.45 6.65
C ALA A 309 0.61 5.87 7.20
N VAL A 310 1.71 6.51 6.83
CA VAL A 310 2.04 7.89 7.20
C VAL A 310 2.05 8.73 5.94
N ASP A 311 1.29 9.82 5.89
CA ASP A 311 1.31 10.72 4.74
C ASP A 311 2.69 11.36 4.58
N VAL A 312 3.22 11.29 3.37
CA VAL A 312 4.55 11.83 3.00
C VAL A 312 4.51 12.63 1.70
N LEU A 313 3.32 13.01 1.21
CA LEU A 313 3.22 13.71 -0.07
C LEU A 313 4.08 14.96 -0.10
N ASP A 314 3.99 15.79 0.94
CA ASP A 314 4.73 17.06 1.02
C ASP A 314 6.24 16.87 1.30
N LEU A 315 6.67 15.63 1.62
CA LEU A 315 8.07 15.26 1.85
C LEU A 315 8.70 14.52 0.66
N LEU A 316 7.89 14.20 -0.36
CA LEU A 316 8.33 13.32 -1.45
C LEU A 316 9.42 13.99 -2.30
N GLY A 317 9.23 15.27 -2.65
CA GLY A 317 10.11 16.03 -3.54
C GLY A 317 9.87 15.71 -5.02
N GLU A 318 10.20 16.67 -5.88
CA GLU A 318 9.92 16.64 -7.32
C GLU A 318 10.52 15.41 -8.02
N GLU A 319 11.77 15.05 -7.71
CA GLU A 319 12.44 13.90 -8.34
C GLU A 319 11.72 12.55 -8.07
N LEU A 320 11.19 12.35 -6.87
CA LEU A 320 10.45 11.12 -6.54
C LEU A 320 9.02 11.16 -7.10
N GLU A 321 8.41 12.33 -7.22
CA GLU A 321 7.14 12.48 -7.91
C GLU A 321 7.29 12.14 -9.40
N ASP A 322 8.32 12.65 -10.06
CA ASP A 322 8.65 12.34 -11.45
C ASP A 322 8.90 10.85 -11.64
N LEU A 323 9.70 10.23 -10.75
CA LEU A 323 9.93 8.78 -10.79
C LEU A 323 8.61 7.98 -10.67
N ALA A 324 7.69 8.42 -9.84
CA ALA A 324 6.38 7.78 -9.70
C ALA A 324 5.51 7.96 -10.97
N VAL A 325 5.54 9.14 -11.57
CA VAL A 325 4.85 9.44 -12.83
C VAL A 325 5.43 8.60 -13.98
N ASP A 326 6.74 8.51 -14.09
CA ASP A 326 7.43 7.67 -15.08
C ASP A 326 7.05 6.19 -14.90
N GLY A 327 6.94 5.74 -13.65
CA GLY A 327 6.46 4.40 -13.33
C GLY A 327 5.04 4.13 -13.85
N LEU A 328 4.13 5.10 -13.73
CA LEU A 328 2.78 5.02 -14.31
C LEU A 328 2.84 4.97 -15.84
N TRP A 329 3.58 5.90 -16.45
CA TRP A 329 3.64 6.07 -17.92
C TRP A 329 4.37 4.92 -18.62
N ALA A 330 5.22 4.19 -17.93
CA ALA A 330 5.82 2.96 -18.45
C ALA A 330 4.78 1.92 -18.90
N ILE A 331 3.51 2.03 -18.45
CA ILE A 331 2.44 1.10 -18.82
C ILE A 331 1.39 1.83 -19.67
N PRO A 332 1.42 1.66 -21.02
CA PRO A 332 0.48 2.34 -21.92
C PRO A 332 -0.99 2.07 -21.57
N GLY A 333 -1.79 3.13 -21.55
CA GLY A 333 -3.22 3.07 -21.24
C GLY A 333 -3.53 2.97 -19.73
N LEU A 334 -2.56 3.31 -18.87
CA LEU A 334 -2.74 3.44 -17.43
C LEU A 334 -2.81 4.94 -17.07
N GLY A 335 -4.00 5.41 -16.70
CA GLY A 335 -4.22 6.82 -16.35
C GLY A 335 -4.31 7.09 -14.86
N ALA A 336 -4.46 6.04 -14.04
CA ALA A 336 -4.43 6.14 -12.58
C ALA A 336 -3.97 4.82 -11.97
N ALA A 337 -3.01 4.86 -11.06
CA ALA A 337 -2.53 3.71 -10.31
C ALA A 337 -1.71 4.11 -9.09
N ALA A 338 -1.54 3.18 -8.16
CA ALA A 338 -0.48 3.30 -7.16
C ALA A 338 0.84 2.79 -7.74
N VAL A 339 1.91 3.51 -7.44
CA VAL A 339 3.30 3.17 -7.73
C VAL A 339 4.02 2.94 -6.41
N ASP A 340 4.53 1.73 -6.23
CA ASP A 340 5.29 1.35 -5.05
C ASP A 340 6.77 1.61 -5.28
N LEU A 341 7.35 2.43 -4.43
CA LEU A 341 8.76 2.84 -4.46
C LEU A 341 9.50 2.25 -3.25
N VAL A 342 10.77 1.97 -3.42
CA VAL A 342 11.72 1.88 -2.31
C VAL A 342 12.62 3.10 -2.38
N VAL A 343 12.64 3.88 -1.31
CA VAL A 343 13.28 5.19 -1.25
C VAL A 343 14.34 5.17 -0.13
N PRO A 344 15.63 5.27 -0.46
CA PRO A 344 16.67 5.37 0.57
C PRO A 344 16.56 6.63 1.43
N GLN A 345 16.14 7.74 0.81
CA GLN A 345 15.96 9.04 1.46
C GLN A 345 14.83 9.81 0.76
N LEU A 346 13.89 10.37 1.53
CA LEU A 346 12.87 11.28 0.98
C LEU A 346 13.51 12.57 0.44
N GLY A 347 12.87 13.18 -0.54
CA GLY A 347 13.31 14.41 -1.18
C GLY A 347 14.32 14.23 -2.33
N THR A 348 14.80 13.00 -2.59
CA THR A 348 15.68 12.71 -3.72
C THR A 348 15.40 11.33 -4.32
N ALA A 349 15.56 11.21 -5.63
CA ALA A 349 15.43 9.92 -6.33
C ALA A 349 16.72 9.09 -6.33
N GLU A 350 17.81 9.56 -5.71
CA GLU A 350 19.07 8.82 -5.67
C GLU A 350 18.90 7.44 -5.03
N GLY A 351 19.18 6.39 -5.78
CA GLY A 351 19.03 5.00 -5.35
C GLY A 351 17.58 4.51 -5.19
N ALA A 352 16.59 5.37 -5.44
CA ALA A 352 15.19 4.98 -5.42
C ALA A 352 14.83 4.08 -6.61
N VAL A 353 13.90 3.17 -6.40
CA VAL A 353 13.44 2.23 -7.43
C VAL A 353 11.93 2.00 -7.37
N VAL A 354 11.33 1.76 -8.54
CA VAL A 354 9.93 1.33 -8.65
C VAL A 354 9.85 -0.19 -8.49
N LEU A 355 9.11 -0.66 -7.48
CA LEU A 355 8.89 -2.09 -7.22
C LEU A 355 7.70 -2.64 -7.99
N GLU A 356 6.60 -1.89 -8.02
CA GLU A 356 5.31 -2.34 -8.57
C GLU A 356 4.47 -1.13 -9.02
N VAL A 357 3.65 -1.34 -10.05
CA VAL A 357 2.61 -0.39 -10.46
C VAL A 357 1.27 -1.13 -10.43
N SER A 358 0.36 -0.67 -9.58
CA SER A 358 -0.89 -1.38 -9.28
C SER A 358 -2.12 -0.54 -9.60
N ALA A 359 -2.84 -0.91 -10.66
CA ALA A 359 -4.16 -0.36 -10.97
C ALA A 359 -5.25 -0.83 -9.99
N TYR A 360 -4.96 -1.82 -9.15
CA TYR A 360 -5.89 -2.41 -8.17
C TYR A 360 -5.68 -1.87 -6.76
N ALA A 361 -4.88 -0.83 -6.60
CA ALA A 361 -4.57 -0.31 -5.28
C ALA A 361 -5.79 0.31 -4.61
N ASN A 362 -5.99 -0.04 -3.34
CA ASN A 362 -7.01 0.57 -2.52
C ASN A 362 -6.55 1.98 -2.10
N ILE A 363 -7.42 2.98 -2.26
CA ILE A 363 -7.12 4.38 -1.93
C ILE A 363 -7.31 4.70 -0.44
N MET A 364 -7.88 3.81 0.35
CA MET A 364 -8.23 4.09 1.75
C MET A 364 -7.04 4.54 2.59
N GLN A 365 -5.83 4.01 2.36
CA GLN A 365 -4.65 4.40 3.14
C GLN A 365 -4.24 5.87 2.95
N PHE A 366 -4.59 6.49 1.82
CA PHE A 366 -4.36 7.91 1.57
C PHE A 366 -5.45 8.78 2.21
N HIS A 367 -6.68 8.26 2.32
CA HIS A 367 -7.79 8.92 2.99
C HIS A 367 -7.72 8.81 4.50
N TYR A 368 -7.15 7.72 5.02
CA TYR A 368 -7.11 7.38 6.43
C TYR A 368 -5.67 7.13 6.92
N PRO A 369 -4.73 8.09 6.70
CA PRO A 369 -3.38 7.92 7.22
C PRO A 369 -3.40 7.87 8.75
N SER A 370 -2.42 7.19 9.32
CA SER A 370 -2.23 7.15 10.78
C SER A 370 -1.64 8.45 11.30
N TYR A 371 -0.79 9.07 10.50
CA TYR A 371 -0.17 10.37 10.76
C TYR A 371 -0.13 11.20 9.47
N GLY A 372 -0.08 12.52 9.59
CA GLY A 372 -0.09 13.43 8.45
C GLY A 372 -1.49 13.73 7.92
N GLU A 373 -1.62 14.27 6.70
CA GLU A 373 -2.87 14.77 6.16
C GLU A 373 -3.61 13.74 5.28
N PRO A 374 -4.95 13.68 5.35
CA PRO A 374 -5.73 12.86 4.43
C PRO A 374 -5.70 13.45 3.02
N ARG A 375 -5.45 12.60 2.02
CA ARG A 375 -5.37 13.01 0.60
C ARG A 375 -6.60 12.55 -0.17
N LYS A 376 -7.27 13.48 -0.85
CA LYS A 376 -8.53 13.22 -1.60
C LYS A 376 -8.25 12.59 -2.98
N VAL A 377 -7.63 11.42 -3.00
CA VAL A 377 -7.30 10.68 -4.24
C VAL A 377 -8.53 10.42 -5.11
N ASN A 378 -9.67 10.16 -4.48
CA ASN A 378 -10.95 9.96 -5.16
C ASN A 378 -11.39 11.15 -6.01
N ASP A 379 -11.18 12.39 -5.55
CA ASP A 379 -11.53 13.60 -6.30
C ASP A 379 -10.65 13.73 -7.55
N ALA A 380 -9.34 13.54 -7.42
CA ALA A 380 -8.40 13.60 -8.53
C ALA A 380 -8.69 12.53 -9.60
N VAL A 381 -9.04 11.30 -9.18
CA VAL A 381 -9.44 10.23 -10.12
C VAL A 381 -10.66 10.63 -10.94
N LEU A 382 -11.68 11.20 -10.32
CA LEU A 382 -12.88 11.62 -11.04
C LEU A 382 -12.66 12.87 -11.90
N GLU A 383 -11.79 13.78 -11.49
CA GLU A 383 -11.37 14.92 -12.33
C GLU A 383 -10.74 14.44 -13.63
N GLU A 384 -9.80 13.51 -13.54
CA GLU A 384 -9.15 12.92 -14.73
C GLU A 384 -10.16 12.16 -15.62
N VAL A 385 -11.15 11.44 -15.02
CA VAL A 385 -12.23 10.80 -15.78
C VAL A 385 -13.02 11.83 -16.59
N LEU A 386 -13.40 12.96 -15.96
CA LEU A 386 -14.15 14.02 -16.63
C LEU A 386 -13.32 14.73 -17.71
N GLU A 387 -12.04 14.99 -17.41
CA GLU A 387 -11.14 15.63 -18.37
C GLU A 387 -10.98 14.79 -19.65
N ARG A 388 -10.81 13.46 -19.50
CA ARG A 388 -10.71 12.56 -20.67
C ARG A 388 -12.01 12.42 -21.44
N ALA A 389 -13.15 12.53 -20.77
CA ALA A 389 -14.45 12.46 -21.41
C ALA A 389 -14.81 13.75 -22.20
N SER A 390 -14.12 14.86 -21.90
CA SER A 390 -14.32 16.14 -22.59
C SER A 390 -13.44 16.33 -23.83
N ARG A 391 -12.46 15.44 -24.05
CA ARG A 391 -11.59 15.41 -25.23
C ARG A 391 -12.19 14.55 -26.33
#